data_671d7b9d2cb266746f826baf051bc0d3
#
_entry.id   671d7b9d2cb266746f826baf051bc0d3
#
_cell.length_a   1.000
_cell.length_b   1.000
_cell.length_c   1.000
_cell.angle_alpha   90.00
_cell.angle_beta   90.00
_cell.angle_gamma   90.00
#
_symmetry.space_group_name_H-M   'P 1'
#
loop_
_entity.id
_entity.type
_entity.pdbx_description
1 polymer ?
#
loop_
_entity_poly.entity_id
_entity_poly.type
_entity_poly.pdbx_seq_one_letter_code
_entity_poly.pdbx_strand_id
1 'polypeptide(L)'
;MTQATWYFDVISPFAYMQASRLAELPDTVELACRPLLFAGLLGHWGQLGPAEIAPKKTFTFQHSIWRARRMGLDFNLPPNHPFNPIRALRLCVALDDLAAIQSVFRAIWVDGHVPDNDAGWAGIQAAAGIDDGDARVADPAVKQALIANGEAATAAGVFGVPTFVIDGEIFWGDDAFDMVLDYLADPAMMATDAMKGAATLVPSSERKR
;
A
#
# COMPACT_ATOMS: atom_id res chain seq x y z
N MET A 1 -6.98 -13.17 18.62
CA MET A 1 -6.58 -12.89 17.24
C MET A 1 -5.92 -11.53 17.23
N THR A 2 -4.75 -11.41 16.60
CA THR A 2 -4.02 -10.14 16.49
C THR A 2 -4.64 -9.31 15.38
N GLN A 3 -4.98 -8.05 15.66
CA GLN A 3 -5.50 -7.12 14.65
C GLN A 3 -4.35 -6.50 13.89
N ALA A 4 -4.33 -6.64 12.58
CA ALA A 4 -3.35 -6.02 11.70
C ALA A 4 -4.07 -5.14 10.67
N THR A 5 -3.68 -3.88 10.57
CA THR A 5 -4.20 -2.99 9.54
C THR A 5 -3.13 -2.82 8.45
N TRP A 6 -3.50 -3.14 7.20
CA TRP A 6 -2.66 -2.95 6.04
C TRP A 6 -3.12 -1.73 5.23
N TYR A 7 -2.32 -0.68 5.26
CA TYR A 7 -2.53 0.55 4.48
C TYR A 7 -1.79 0.47 3.16
N PHE A 8 -2.49 0.73 2.05
CA PHE A 8 -1.91 0.63 0.72
C PHE A 8 -2.51 1.63 -0.28
N ASP A 9 -1.78 1.87 -1.36
CA ASP A 9 -2.28 2.49 -2.58
C ASP A 9 -1.91 1.62 -3.77
N VAL A 10 -2.84 1.41 -4.68
CA VAL A 10 -2.64 0.60 -5.90
C VAL A 10 -1.61 1.21 -6.86
N ILE A 11 -1.25 2.49 -6.66
CA ILE A 11 -0.18 3.15 -7.41
C ILE A 11 1.22 2.65 -7.03
N SER A 12 1.35 1.93 -5.90
CA SER A 12 2.64 1.48 -5.41
C SER A 12 2.98 0.06 -5.90
N PRO A 13 4.08 -0.12 -6.65
CA PRO A 13 4.56 -1.45 -7.03
C PRO A 13 4.97 -2.29 -5.81
N PHE A 14 5.43 -1.64 -4.74
CA PHE A 14 5.79 -2.33 -3.50
C PHE A 14 4.56 -2.82 -2.73
N ALA A 15 3.42 -2.11 -2.85
CA ALA A 15 2.16 -2.60 -2.31
C ALA A 15 1.66 -3.85 -3.07
N TYR A 16 1.84 -3.91 -4.40
CA TYR A 16 1.58 -5.13 -5.18
C TYR A 16 2.45 -6.31 -4.70
N MET A 17 3.75 -6.09 -4.51
CA MET A 17 4.66 -7.14 -4.03
C MET A 17 4.28 -7.63 -2.63
N GLN A 18 3.96 -6.71 -1.73
CA GLN A 18 3.53 -7.07 -0.38
C GLN A 18 2.17 -7.80 -0.42
N ALA A 19 1.22 -7.37 -1.28
CA ALA A 19 -0.06 -8.04 -1.47
C ALA A 19 0.09 -9.51 -1.87
N SER A 20 1.12 -9.86 -2.66
CA SER A 20 1.40 -11.24 -3.07
C SER A 20 1.88 -12.14 -1.92
N ARG A 21 2.32 -11.54 -0.82
CA ARG A 21 2.84 -12.25 0.36
C ARG A 21 1.84 -12.33 1.52
N LEU A 22 0.67 -11.71 1.42
CA LEU A 22 -0.30 -11.65 2.54
C LEU A 22 -0.81 -13.05 2.97
N ALA A 23 -0.71 -14.04 2.11
CA ALA A 23 -0.99 -15.44 2.46
C ALA A 23 0.05 -16.06 3.42
N GLU A 24 1.20 -15.41 3.64
CA GLU A 24 2.20 -15.84 4.62
C GLU A 24 1.85 -15.41 6.06
N LEU A 25 0.84 -14.54 6.23
CA LEU A 25 0.37 -14.15 7.56
C LEU A 25 -0.23 -15.36 8.28
N PRO A 26 0.04 -15.51 9.60
CA PRO A 26 -0.56 -16.57 10.38
C PRO A 26 -2.10 -16.47 10.43
N ASP A 27 -2.80 -17.61 10.48
CA ASP A 27 -4.28 -17.69 10.59
C ASP A 27 -4.83 -17.00 11.87
N THR A 28 -3.95 -16.70 12.84
CA THR A 28 -4.29 -15.98 14.06
C THR A 28 -4.40 -14.46 13.87
N VAL A 29 -4.08 -13.96 12.67
CA VAL A 29 -4.14 -12.54 12.32
C VAL A 29 -5.47 -12.22 11.64
N GLU A 30 -6.17 -11.22 12.16
CA GLU A 30 -7.31 -10.60 11.49
C GLU A 30 -6.82 -9.37 10.73
N LEU A 31 -6.78 -9.50 9.39
CA LEU A 31 -6.24 -8.47 8.51
C LEU A 31 -7.35 -7.51 8.06
N ALA A 32 -7.20 -6.22 8.37
CA ALA A 32 -8.02 -5.15 7.83
C ALA A 32 -7.28 -4.48 6.66
N CYS A 33 -7.79 -4.63 5.44
CA CYS A 33 -7.29 -3.95 4.26
C CYS A 33 -7.82 -2.51 4.20
N ARG A 34 -6.93 -1.51 4.18
CA ARG A 34 -7.31 -0.08 4.19
C ARG A 34 -6.64 0.66 3.03
N PRO A 35 -7.29 0.68 1.85
CA PRO A 35 -6.82 1.50 0.75
C PRO A 35 -6.87 2.99 1.14
N LEU A 36 -5.86 3.74 0.74
CA LEU A 36 -5.77 5.18 0.95
C LEU A 36 -5.10 5.88 -0.24
N LEU A 37 -5.29 7.18 -0.37
CA LEU A 37 -4.62 7.98 -1.39
C LEU A 37 -3.23 8.40 -0.90
N PHE A 38 -2.17 7.82 -1.47
CA PHE A 38 -0.77 8.11 -1.10
C PHE A 38 -0.40 9.59 -1.25
N ALA A 39 -0.92 10.27 -2.26
CA ALA A 39 -0.71 11.70 -2.44
C ALA A 39 -1.21 12.51 -1.23
N GLY A 40 -2.25 12.04 -0.53
CA GLY A 40 -2.73 12.65 0.72
C GLY A 40 -1.70 12.56 1.85
N LEU A 41 -1.04 11.40 2.02
CA LEU A 41 0.05 11.24 2.99
C LEU A 41 1.25 12.13 2.65
N LEU A 42 1.64 12.20 1.37
CA LEU A 42 2.73 13.07 0.92
C LEU A 42 2.44 14.54 1.26
N GLY A 43 1.20 14.99 0.98
CA GLY A 43 0.76 16.35 1.32
C GLY A 43 0.79 16.61 2.83
N HIS A 44 0.28 15.69 3.64
CA HIS A 44 0.26 15.81 5.10
C HIS A 44 1.67 15.95 5.70
N TRP A 45 2.61 15.11 5.26
CA TRP A 45 3.98 15.09 5.78
C TRP A 45 4.93 16.07 5.07
N GLY A 46 4.47 16.79 4.04
CA GLY A 46 5.31 17.69 3.26
C GLY A 46 6.42 16.96 2.51
N GLN A 47 6.14 15.75 2.01
CA GLN A 47 7.09 14.90 1.29
C GLN A 47 6.86 14.97 -0.21
N LEU A 48 7.92 14.73 -0.98
CA LEU A 48 7.84 14.45 -2.42
C LEU A 48 7.78 12.94 -2.66
N GLY A 49 6.85 12.51 -3.49
CA GLY A 49 6.75 11.14 -3.93
C GLY A 49 7.95 10.70 -4.79
N PRO A 50 8.22 9.38 -4.87
CA PRO A 50 9.30 8.88 -5.72
C PRO A 50 9.20 9.31 -7.17
N ALA A 51 7.98 9.44 -7.71
CA ALA A 51 7.74 9.81 -9.10
C ALA A 51 7.98 11.31 -9.40
N GLU A 52 8.07 12.15 -8.38
CA GLU A 52 8.25 13.59 -8.51
C GLU A 52 9.74 13.99 -8.64
N ILE A 53 10.65 13.07 -8.35
CA ILE A 53 12.10 13.27 -8.48
C ILE A 53 12.61 12.33 -9.58
N ALA A 54 12.96 12.87 -10.74
CA ALA A 54 13.26 12.09 -11.94
C ALA A 54 14.27 10.94 -11.74
N PRO A 55 15.46 11.11 -11.13
CA PRO A 55 16.36 9.99 -10.89
C PRO A 55 15.82 8.99 -9.88
N LYS A 56 15.03 9.43 -8.89
CA LYS A 56 14.38 8.55 -7.93
C LYS A 56 13.30 7.70 -8.59
N LYS A 57 12.50 8.30 -9.49
CA LYS A 57 11.50 7.58 -10.29
C LYS A 57 12.15 6.44 -11.08
N THR A 58 13.22 6.74 -11.82
CA THR A 58 13.94 5.73 -12.61
C THR A 58 14.44 4.58 -11.71
N PHE A 59 15.11 4.90 -10.63
CA PHE A 59 15.62 3.88 -9.69
C PHE A 59 14.48 3.06 -9.08
N THR A 60 13.38 3.69 -8.68
CA THR A 60 12.22 3.00 -8.08
C THR A 60 11.70 1.91 -9.01
N PHE A 61 11.53 2.19 -10.30
CA PHE A 61 11.05 1.19 -11.26
C PHE A 61 12.10 0.13 -11.59
N GLN A 62 13.37 0.49 -11.70
CA GLN A 62 14.45 -0.50 -11.84
C GLN A 62 14.50 -1.45 -10.66
N HIS A 63 14.38 -0.91 -9.45
CA HIS A 63 14.34 -1.70 -8.22
C HIS A 63 13.10 -2.60 -8.16
N SER A 64 11.93 -2.09 -8.55
CA SER A 64 10.69 -2.88 -8.58
C SER A 64 10.79 -4.06 -9.56
N ILE A 65 11.32 -3.84 -10.77
CA ILE A 65 11.53 -4.92 -11.76
C ILE A 65 12.50 -5.99 -11.20
N TRP A 66 13.62 -5.55 -10.62
CA TRP A 66 14.60 -6.46 -10.04
C TRP A 66 13.99 -7.27 -8.88
N ARG A 67 13.27 -6.60 -7.97
CA ARG A 67 12.67 -7.23 -6.80
C ARG A 67 11.57 -8.23 -7.18
N ALA A 68 10.67 -7.88 -8.09
CA ALA A 68 9.64 -8.80 -8.60
C ALA A 68 10.26 -10.08 -9.18
N ARG A 69 11.34 -9.95 -9.97
CA ARG A 69 12.11 -11.11 -10.47
C ARG A 69 12.67 -11.98 -9.35
N ARG A 70 13.22 -11.36 -8.30
CA ARG A 70 13.74 -12.06 -7.13
C ARG A 70 12.67 -12.84 -6.37
N MET A 71 11.44 -12.31 -6.36
CA MET A 71 10.27 -12.92 -5.73
C MET A 71 9.56 -13.94 -6.64
N GLY A 72 9.96 -14.06 -7.91
CA GLY A 72 9.28 -14.92 -8.89
C GLY A 72 7.88 -14.43 -9.29
N LEU A 73 7.64 -13.12 -9.16
CA LEU A 73 6.35 -12.50 -9.50
C LEU A 73 6.31 -12.06 -10.94
N ASP A 74 5.16 -12.27 -11.59
CA ASP A 74 4.83 -11.58 -12.82
C ASP A 74 4.74 -10.07 -12.53
N PHE A 75 5.40 -9.26 -13.33
CA PHE A 75 5.43 -7.81 -13.14
C PHE A 75 5.70 -7.08 -14.44
N ASN A 76 4.82 -6.16 -14.78
CA ASN A 76 5.00 -5.24 -15.90
C ASN A 76 4.78 -3.80 -15.42
N LEU A 77 5.53 -2.88 -16.01
CA LEU A 77 5.25 -1.45 -15.79
C LEU A 77 3.94 -1.08 -16.49
N PRO A 78 3.03 -0.36 -15.82
CA PRO A 78 1.85 0.17 -16.48
C PRO A 78 2.25 1.18 -17.57
N PRO A 79 1.40 1.43 -18.58
CA PRO A 79 1.71 2.29 -19.70
C PRO A 79 2.04 3.75 -19.33
N ASN A 80 1.51 4.19 -18.19
CA ASN A 80 1.82 5.50 -17.60
C ASN A 80 1.87 5.42 -16.07
N HIS A 81 2.75 6.24 -15.47
CA HIS A 81 2.87 6.38 -14.01
C HIS A 81 3.50 7.74 -13.67
N PRO A 82 2.95 8.52 -12.75
CA PRO A 82 1.74 8.22 -11.97
C PRO A 82 0.46 8.23 -12.83
N PHE A 83 -0.51 7.42 -12.46
CA PHE A 83 -1.88 7.45 -12.94
C PHE A 83 -2.80 7.91 -11.78
N ASN A 84 -4.06 8.27 -12.06
CA ASN A 84 -5.02 8.60 -11.01
C ASN A 84 -5.59 7.31 -10.39
N PRO A 85 -5.25 6.95 -9.14
CA PRO A 85 -5.65 5.69 -8.53
C PRO A 85 -7.05 5.71 -7.90
N ILE A 86 -7.72 6.89 -7.81
CA ILE A 86 -8.91 7.07 -6.97
C ILE A 86 -10.02 6.08 -7.31
N ARG A 87 -10.26 5.80 -8.61
CA ARG A 87 -11.31 4.90 -9.05
C ARG A 87 -11.04 3.47 -8.57
N ALA A 88 -9.81 2.98 -8.70
CA ALA A 88 -9.41 1.66 -8.22
C ALA A 88 -9.36 1.58 -6.67
N LEU A 89 -8.92 2.64 -5.99
CA LEU A 89 -8.96 2.69 -4.52
C LEU A 89 -10.38 2.61 -3.97
N ARG A 90 -11.32 3.35 -4.57
CA ARG A 90 -12.74 3.24 -4.20
C ARG A 90 -13.30 1.86 -4.47
N LEU A 91 -12.87 1.22 -5.56
CA LEU A 91 -13.25 -0.16 -5.83
C LEU A 91 -12.75 -1.10 -4.74
N CYS A 92 -11.49 -0.98 -4.33
CA CYS A 92 -10.94 -1.77 -3.22
C CYS A 92 -11.71 -1.55 -1.90
N VAL A 93 -12.16 -0.31 -1.62
CA VAL A 93 -13.05 -0.03 -0.48
C VAL A 93 -14.39 -0.75 -0.62
N ALA A 94 -15.00 -0.68 -1.81
CA ALA A 94 -16.34 -1.23 -2.05
C ALA A 94 -16.36 -2.76 -2.04
N LEU A 95 -15.26 -3.40 -2.42
CA LEU A 95 -15.14 -4.86 -2.44
C LEU A 95 -14.82 -5.42 -1.06
N ASP A 96 -13.96 -4.75 -0.28
CA ASP A 96 -13.49 -5.14 1.07
C ASP A 96 -13.12 -6.64 1.17
N ASP A 97 -12.54 -7.16 0.09
CA ASP A 97 -12.17 -8.56 -0.08
C ASP A 97 -10.73 -8.66 -0.59
N LEU A 98 -9.89 -9.43 0.11
CA LEU A 98 -8.46 -9.53 -0.18
C LEU A 98 -8.20 -10.10 -1.59
N ALA A 99 -8.92 -11.13 -2.01
CA ALA A 99 -8.69 -11.76 -3.31
C ALA A 99 -9.07 -10.79 -4.45
N ALA A 100 -10.16 -10.05 -4.29
CA ALA A 100 -10.56 -9.02 -5.24
C ALA A 100 -9.55 -7.85 -5.28
N ILE A 101 -9.02 -7.41 -4.13
CA ILE A 101 -7.96 -6.39 -4.05
C ILE A 101 -6.69 -6.88 -4.77
N GLN A 102 -6.28 -8.13 -4.56
CA GLN A 102 -5.14 -8.73 -5.26
C GLN A 102 -5.37 -8.80 -6.78
N SER A 103 -6.60 -9.07 -7.22
CA SER A 103 -6.96 -9.06 -8.64
C SER A 103 -6.85 -7.65 -9.25
N VAL A 104 -7.24 -6.59 -8.51
CA VAL A 104 -7.04 -5.18 -8.93
C VAL A 104 -5.54 -4.87 -9.07
N PHE A 105 -4.71 -5.28 -8.12
CA PHE A 105 -3.25 -5.11 -8.21
C PHE A 105 -2.67 -5.84 -9.42
N ARG A 106 -3.10 -7.08 -9.67
CA ARG A 106 -2.64 -7.86 -10.81
C ARG A 106 -3.03 -7.19 -12.14
N ALA A 107 -4.28 -6.74 -12.26
CA ALA A 107 -4.74 -6.01 -13.44
C ALA A 107 -3.85 -4.80 -13.76
N ILE A 108 -3.39 -4.07 -12.75
CA ILE A 108 -2.53 -2.90 -12.93
C ILE A 108 -1.08 -3.29 -13.21
N TRP A 109 -0.49 -4.15 -12.38
CA TRP A 109 0.96 -4.39 -12.36
C TRP A 109 1.41 -5.61 -13.18
N VAL A 110 0.48 -6.39 -13.73
CA VAL A 110 0.77 -7.50 -14.64
C VAL A 110 0.17 -7.25 -16.00
N ASP A 111 -1.14 -6.90 -16.03
CA ASP A 111 -1.89 -6.79 -17.29
C ASP A 111 -1.82 -5.37 -17.89
N GLY A 112 -1.33 -4.38 -17.12
CA GLY A 112 -1.10 -3.01 -17.58
C GLY A 112 -2.38 -2.17 -17.67
N HIS A 113 -3.45 -2.56 -16.99
CA HIS A 113 -4.70 -1.80 -16.93
C HIS A 113 -4.58 -0.65 -15.93
N VAL A 114 -4.76 0.59 -16.40
CA VAL A 114 -4.75 1.77 -15.53
C VAL A 114 -6.17 2.31 -15.31
N PRO A 115 -6.52 2.74 -14.10
CA PRO A 115 -7.91 3.07 -13.75
C PRO A 115 -8.39 4.42 -14.30
N ASP A 116 -7.52 5.22 -14.90
CA ASP A 116 -7.79 6.58 -15.37
C ASP A 116 -8.17 6.66 -16.85
N ASN A 117 -8.35 5.51 -17.52
CA ASN A 117 -8.95 5.43 -18.86
C ASN A 117 -9.98 4.28 -18.93
N ASP A 118 -10.92 4.36 -19.87
CA ASP A 118 -12.05 3.44 -19.92
C ASP A 118 -11.66 2.00 -20.23
N ALA A 119 -10.68 1.78 -21.11
CA ALA A 119 -10.22 0.44 -21.46
C ALA A 119 -9.53 -0.26 -20.26
N GLY A 120 -8.66 0.47 -19.56
CA GLY A 120 -7.99 -0.04 -18.36
C GLY A 120 -8.99 -0.27 -17.22
N TRP A 121 -9.96 0.63 -17.06
CA TRP A 121 -11.02 0.47 -16.08
C TRP A 121 -11.88 -0.78 -16.34
N ALA A 122 -12.28 -1.01 -17.59
CA ALA A 122 -13.01 -2.22 -17.97
C ALA A 122 -12.18 -3.50 -17.66
N GLY A 123 -10.87 -3.47 -17.93
CA GLY A 123 -9.97 -4.57 -17.59
C GLY A 123 -9.87 -4.83 -16.08
N ILE A 124 -9.81 -3.76 -15.27
CA ILE A 124 -9.78 -3.86 -13.80
C ILE A 124 -11.10 -4.46 -13.27
N GLN A 125 -12.25 -4.01 -13.78
CA GLN A 125 -13.56 -4.57 -13.39
C GLN A 125 -13.65 -6.08 -13.76
N ALA A 126 -13.24 -6.43 -14.97
CA ALA A 126 -13.23 -7.82 -15.42
C ALA A 126 -12.32 -8.70 -14.55
N ALA A 127 -11.13 -8.23 -14.19
CA ALA A 127 -10.21 -8.94 -13.31
C ALA A 127 -10.78 -9.13 -11.89
N ALA A 128 -11.54 -8.15 -11.39
CA ALA A 128 -12.23 -8.22 -10.10
C ALA A 128 -13.54 -9.04 -10.17
N GLY A 129 -13.95 -9.52 -11.34
CA GLY A 129 -15.17 -10.32 -11.52
C GLY A 129 -16.47 -9.52 -11.36
N ILE A 130 -16.46 -8.21 -11.69
CA ILE A 130 -17.62 -7.31 -11.53
C ILE A 130 -17.92 -6.57 -12.84
N ASP A 131 -19.18 -6.13 -12.96
CA ASP A 131 -19.68 -5.33 -14.08
C ASP A 131 -20.36 -4.01 -13.63
N ASP A 132 -20.51 -3.83 -12.33
CA ASP A 132 -21.18 -2.68 -11.70
C ASP A 132 -20.20 -1.70 -11.00
N GLY A 133 -18.91 -1.75 -11.36
CA GLY A 133 -17.85 -0.97 -10.70
C GLY A 133 -18.10 0.53 -10.69
N ASP A 134 -18.70 1.10 -11.75
CA ASP A 134 -19.04 2.53 -11.79
C ASP A 134 -20.05 2.92 -10.72
N ALA A 135 -21.07 2.09 -10.51
CA ALA A 135 -22.05 2.31 -9.47
C ALA A 135 -21.43 2.21 -8.07
N ARG A 136 -20.59 1.20 -7.84
CA ARG A 136 -19.88 1.00 -6.55
C ARG A 136 -18.98 2.18 -6.19
N VAL A 137 -18.16 2.64 -7.13
CA VAL A 137 -17.19 3.73 -6.85
C VAL A 137 -17.87 5.10 -6.77
N ALA A 138 -19.10 5.25 -7.29
CA ALA A 138 -19.89 6.46 -7.18
C ALA A 138 -20.59 6.62 -5.81
N ASP A 139 -20.69 5.53 -5.02
CA ASP A 139 -21.34 5.56 -3.71
C ASP A 139 -20.65 6.58 -2.79
N PRO A 140 -21.40 7.55 -2.23
CA PRO A 140 -20.85 8.52 -1.28
C PRO A 140 -20.23 7.87 -0.03
N ALA A 141 -20.75 6.72 0.43
CA ALA A 141 -20.20 6.00 1.57
C ALA A 141 -18.80 5.45 1.26
N VAL A 142 -18.57 4.91 0.06
CA VAL A 142 -17.28 4.44 -0.41
C VAL A 142 -16.26 5.60 -0.49
N LYS A 143 -16.70 6.75 -1.02
CA LYS A 143 -15.86 7.96 -1.04
C LYS A 143 -15.47 8.39 0.38
N GLN A 144 -16.43 8.42 1.29
CA GLN A 144 -16.18 8.84 2.68
C GLN A 144 -15.28 7.84 3.40
N ALA A 145 -15.44 6.54 3.18
CA ALA A 145 -14.59 5.49 3.76
C ALA A 145 -13.14 5.61 3.28
N LEU A 146 -12.91 5.91 1.99
CA LEU A 146 -11.54 6.16 1.48
C LEU A 146 -10.88 7.37 2.16
N ILE A 147 -11.64 8.45 2.40
CA ILE A 147 -11.15 9.63 3.13
C ILE A 147 -10.80 9.25 4.57
N ALA A 148 -11.73 8.56 5.26
CA ALA A 148 -11.54 8.13 6.65
C ALA A 148 -10.31 7.20 6.81
N ASN A 149 -10.03 6.33 5.84
CA ASN A 149 -8.83 5.50 5.85
C ASN A 149 -7.55 6.36 5.82
N GLY A 150 -7.51 7.43 5.01
CA GLY A 150 -6.39 8.37 4.97
C GLY A 150 -6.20 9.13 6.28
N GLU A 151 -7.31 9.60 6.89
CA GLU A 151 -7.30 10.29 8.18
C GLU A 151 -6.83 9.35 9.30
N ALA A 152 -7.32 8.11 9.33
CA ALA A 152 -6.89 7.10 10.30
C ALA A 152 -5.41 6.75 10.13
N ALA A 153 -4.92 6.63 8.90
CA ALA A 153 -3.52 6.37 8.63
C ALA A 153 -2.61 7.50 9.13
N THR A 154 -2.98 8.76 8.87
CA THR A 154 -2.20 9.91 9.36
C THR A 154 -2.24 10.01 10.89
N ALA A 155 -3.38 9.75 11.51
CA ALA A 155 -3.52 9.71 12.97
C ALA A 155 -2.69 8.59 13.62
N ALA A 156 -2.51 7.46 12.93
CA ALA A 156 -1.64 6.36 13.35
C ALA A 156 -0.15 6.62 13.05
N GLY A 157 0.21 7.76 12.43
CA GLY A 157 1.59 8.10 12.09
C GLY A 157 2.10 7.45 10.81
N VAL A 158 1.25 6.86 9.97
CA VAL A 158 1.63 6.28 8.68
C VAL A 158 2.13 7.40 7.75
N PHE A 159 3.31 7.18 7.15
CA PHE A 159 3.99 8.17 6.31
C PHE A 159 4.26 7.69 4.88
N GLY A 160 3.92 6.46 4.56
CA GLY A 160 4.12 5.85 3.24
C GLY A 160 3.30 4.59 3.05
N VAL A 161 3.36 4.02 1.84
CA VAL A 161 2.67 2.77 1.48
C VAL A 161 3.61 1.82 0.75
N PRO A 162 3.45 0.48 0.90
CA PRO A 162 2.54 -0.18 1.85
C PRO A 162 3.00 -0.02 3.30
N THR A 163 2.07 -0.12 4.25
CA THR A 163 2.40 -0.07 5.69
C THR A 163 1.45 -0.98 6.48
N PHE A 164 2.00 -1.80 7.35
CA PHE A 164 1.24 -2.46 8.41
C PHE A 164 1.26 -1.63 9.69
N VAL A 165 0.12 -1.60 10.38
CA VAL A 165 0.01 -1.13 11.76
C VAL A 165 -0.54 -2.29 12.60
N ILE A 166 0.23 -2.71 13.62
CA ILE A 166 -0.09 -3.83 14.51
C ILE A 166 0.26 -3.38 15.94
N ASP A 167 -0.70 -3.40 16.84
CA ASP A 167 -0.53 -2.97 18.25
C ASP A 167 0.09 -1.57 18.42
N GLY A 168 -0.11 -0.69 17.42
CA GLY A 168 0.46 0.66 17.35
C GLY A 168 1.86 0.74 16.76
N GLU A 169 2.51 -0.38 16.48
CA GLU A 169 3.80 -0.43 15.76
C GLU A 169 3.61 -0.29 14.25
N ILE A 170 4.54 0.41 13.60
CA ILE A 170 4.50 0.71 12.17
C ILE A 170 5.58 -0.10 11.44
N PHE A 171 5.18 -0.83 10.40
CA PHE A 171 6.06 -1.58 9.52
C PHE A 171 5.87 -1.08 8.10
N TRP A 172 6.77 -0.20 7.65
CA TRP A 172 6.66 0.46 6.35
C TRP A 172 7.54 -0.18 5.29
N GLY A 173 6.95 -0.43 4.14
CA GLY A 173 7.62 -0.96 2.96
C GLY A 173 7.41 -2.46 2.78
N ASP A 174 7.57 -2.91 1.55
CA ASP A 174 7.52 -4.32 1.19
C ASP A 174 8.68 -5.12 1.84
N ASP A 175 9.82 -4.50 2.01
CA ASP A 175 11.00 -5.06 2.68
C ASP A 175 10.84 -5.22 4.20
N ALA A 176 9.89 -4.49 4.81
CA ALA A 176 9.56 -4.67 6.22
C ALA A 176 8.60 -5.85 6.48
N PHE A 177 8.15 -6.58 5.45
CA PHE A 177 7.19 -7.67 5.67
C PHE A 177 7.77 -8.84 6.48
N ASP A 178 9.06 -9.14 6.33
CA ASP A 178 9.73 -10.15 7.15
C ASP A 178 9.74 -9.72 8.64
N MET A 179 9.92 -8.41 8.90
CA MET A 179 9.82 -7.85 10.26
C MET A 179 8.40 -7.95 10.83
N VAL A 180 7.35 -7.86 9.99
CA VAL A 180 5.96 -8.13 10.40
C VAL A 180 5.81 -9.57 10.86
N LEU A 181 6.33 -10.53 10.10
CA LEU A 181 6.25 -11.96 10.47
C LEU A 181 7.01 -12.25 11.77
N ASP A 182 8.20 -11.68 11.94
CA ASP A 182 9.00 -11.82 13.17
C ASP A 182 8.27 -11.19 14.37
N TYR A 183 7.65 -10.02 14.19
CA TYR A 183 6.87 -9.36 15.23
C TYR A 183 5.65 -10.20 15.65
N LEU A 184 4.94 -10.76 14.68
CA LEU A 184 3.78 -11.63 14.95
C LEU A 184 4.18 -12.92 15.70
N ALA A 185 5.40 -13.41 15.47
CA ALA A 185 5.95 -14.58 16.18
C ALA A 185 6.44 -14.21 17.59
N ASP A 186 7.06 -13.03 17.75
CA ASP A 186 7.59 -12.54 19.05
C ASP A 186 7.44 -11.01 19.16
N PRO A 187 6.29 -10.50 19.67
CA PRO A 187 6.10 -9.06 19.87
C PRO A 187 7.10 -8.41 20.83
N ALA A 188 7.75 -9.23 21.71
CA ALA A 188 8.75 -8.72 22.64
C ALA A 188 10.01 -8.18 21.95
N MET A 189 10.21 -8.49 20.66
CA MET A 189 11.33 -7.94 19.87
C MET A 189 11.36 -6.40 19.90
N MET A 190 10.20 -5.73 19.92
CA MET A 190 10.10 -4.26 19.98
C MET A 190 10.36 -3.70 21.38
N ALA A 191 10.29 -4.54 22.42
CA ALA A 191 10.51 -4.14 23.80
C ALA A 191 11.99 -4.13 24.23
N THR A 192 12.91 -4.53 23.37
CA THR A 192 14.36 -4.52 23.63
C THR A 192 14.89 -3.09 23.83
N ASP A 193 15.97 -2.93 24.60
CA ASP A 193 16.58 -1.62 24.82
C ASP A 193 17.06 -0.98 23.52
N ALA A 194 17.53 -1.78 22.56
CA ALA A 194 17.95 -1.31 21.24
C ALA A 194 16.78 -0.72 20.45
N MET A 195 15.62 -1.39 20.41
CA MET A 195 14.43 -0.90 19.71
C MET A 195 13.84 0.36 20.39
N LYS A 196 13.73 0.34 21.71
CA LYS A 196 13.29 1.51 22.49
C LYS A 196 14.24 2.70 22.33
N GLY A 197 15.53 2.44 22.22
CA GLY A 197 16.55 3.46 22.01
C GLY A 197 16.35 4.24 20.72
N ALA A 198 15.77 3.64 19.67
CA ALA A 198 15.51 4.32 18.40
C ALA A 198 14.60 5.54 18.57
N ALA A 199 13.60 5.47 19.45
CA ALA A 199 12.68 6.58 19.72
C ALA A 199 13.32 7.73 20.53
N THR A 200 14.45 7.48 21.17
CA THR A 200 15.16 8.46 22.02
C THR A 200 16.35 9.13 21.35
N LEU A 201 16.61 8.80 20.07
CA LEU A 201 17.71 9.42 19.31
C LEU A 201 17.44 10.92 19.14
N VAL A 202 18.38 11.74 19.62
CA VAL A 202 18.32 13.20 19.50
C VAL A 202 19.21 13.64 18.33
N PRO A 203 18.69 14.44 17.38
CA PRO A 203 19.50 14.95 16.28
C PRO A 203 20.56 15.93 16.81
N SER A 204 21.80 15.77 16.38
CA SER A 204 22.87 16.72 16.68
C SER A 204 22.91 17.91 15.69
N SER A 205 22.16 17.79 14.57
CA SER A 205 22.01 18.84 13.56
C SER A 205 20.66 18.73 12.87
N GLU A 206 20.08 19.87 12.52
CA GLU A 206 18.81 19.93 11.79
C GLU A 206 19.00 20.64 10.45
N ARG A 207 18.31 20.15 9.40
CA ARG A 207 18.27 20.83 8.11
C ARG A 207 17.40 22.09 8.24
N LYS A 208 17.99 23.25 8.02
CA LYS A 208 17.19 24.50 7.87
C LYS A 208 16.31 24.37 6.62
N ARG A 209 15.01 24.47 6.79
CA ARG A 209 14.01 24.50 5.71
C ARG A 209 13.77 25.91 5.24
#